data_94393acb33652c77460a5143148c6b7c
#
_entry.id   94393acb33652c77460a5143148c6b7c
#
_cell.length_a   1.000
_cell.length_b   1.000
_cell.length_c   1.000
_cell.angle_alpha   90.00
_cell.angle_beta   90.00
_cell.angle_gamma   90.00
#
_symmetry.space_group_name_H-M   'P 1'
#
loop_
_entity.id
_entity.type
_entity.pdbx_description
1 polymer ?
#
loop_
_entity_poly.entity_id
_entity_poly.type
_entity_poly.pdbx_seq_one_letter_code
_entity_poly.pdbx_strand_id
1 'polypeptide(L)'
;MRADARFVLFPQFLERKFNDMSEEIEIKDEVLDLKVTDKYDENQIQVLEGLEAVRKRPGMYIGSTSARGLHHLVYEIVDNSIDEALAGYCTHIEVTIEKGDIIRVADNGRGIPCGIHPQMGIPTLEVVLTVLHAGGKFDGSGYKVSGGLHGVGSSVVNALSDWLEAEVRDGHTKHYMRFERGVTTVKMRDTPCESETGTTIRFHADPEIFETTIYEYDVLEKRLREQAFLNAGLKITLRDERDDEPVEEVMHYEGGIRQFVEHLNRTKTPLHENVIYMEGSRDTSMAEVAMQYTDSYSELMLSFANNINTTEGGTHETGFKAALTRVLNDYGKKYKLLKDDESFKGEDAREGLTAIISVKLQEAQFEGQTKTKLGNSEMRALVDAMVSEKLMTFFEENPQVARTIIEKAQTAARAREAAKKAREMTRRK
;
A
#
# COMPACT_ATOMS: atom_id res chain seq x y z
N MET A 1 -35.13 -51.84 -4.79
CA MET A 1 -34.81 -51.45 -6.18
C MET A 1 -33.88 -50.25 -6.14
N ARG A 2 -32.75 -50.43 -6.71
CA ARG A 2 -31.52 -49.64 -6.88
C ARG A 2 -31.72 -48.16 -7.08
N ALA A 3 -30.97 -47.38 -6.29
CA ALA A 3 -30.67 -45.98 -6.56
C ALA A 3 -29.20 -45.88 -6.97
N ASP A 4 -28.95 -45.41 -8.18
CA ASP A 4 -27.61 -45.16 -8.73
C ASP A 4 -27.09 -43.80 -8.27
N ALA A 5 -25.97 -43.83 -7.55
CA ALA A 5 -25.17 -42.67 -7.26
C ALA A 5 -24.18 -42.40 -8.40
N ARG A 6 -24.31 -41.27 -9.09
CA ARG A 6 -23.29 -40.83 -10.04
C ARG A 6 -22.26 -39.97 -9.29
N PHE A 7 -21.11 -40.57 -9.03
CA PHE A 7 -19.87 -39.85 -8.74
C PHE A 7 -19.37 -39.19 -10.03
N VAL A 8 -19.28 -37.87 -10.04
CA VAL A 8 -18.59 -37.10 -11.09
C VAL A 8 -17.13 -36.94 -10.70
N LEU A 9 -16.26 -37.54 -11.49
CA LEU A 9 -14.80 -37.46 -11.40
C LEU A 9 -14.32 -36.02 -11.71
N PHE A 10 -13.72 -35.35 -10.71
CA PHE A 10 -12.78 -34.28 -10.90
C PHE A 10 -11.51 -34.61 -10.11
N PRO A 11 -10.50 -35.21 -10.75
CA PRO A 11 -9.12 -34.90 -10.37
C PRO A 11 -8.06 -35.02 -11.49
N GLN A 12 -8.33 -34.83 -12.74
CA GLN A 12 -7.28 -34.96 -13.77
C GLN A 12 -6.75 -33.62 -14.31
N PHE A 13 -7.34 -32.49 -13.96
CA PHE A 13 -6.88 -31.15 -14.42
C PHE A 13 -5.89 -30.49 -13.48
N LEU A 14 -5.82 -30.87 -12.22
CA LEU A 14 -4.88 -30.30 -11.23
C LEU A 14 -3.51 -30.99 -11.25
N GLU A 15 -3.43 -32.27 -11.60
CA GLU A 15 -2.13 -32.95 -11.65
C GLU A 15 -1.29 -32.60 -12.89
N ARG A 16 -1.89 -32.15 -13.98
CA ARG A 16 -1.13 -31.72 -15.18
C ARG A 16 -0.46 -30.34 -15.03
N LYS A 17 -0.96 -29.45 -14.18
CA LYS A 17 -0.31 -28.13 -13.93
C LYS A 17 0.82 -28.19 -12.92
N PHE A 18 0.90 -29.20 -12.07
CA PHE A 18 2.00 -29.36 -11.13
C PHE A 18 3.22 -30.10 -11.73
N ASN A 19 3.03 -30.91 -12.76
CA ASN A 19 4.13 -31.64 -13.40
C ASN A 19 4.87 -30.84 -14.48
N ASP A 20 4.32 -29.72 -14.96
CA ASP A 20 5.00 -28.86 -15.96
C ASP A 20 5.84 -27.73 -15.31
N MET A 21 5.82 -27.61 -13.98
CA MET A 21 6.61 -26.60 -13.24
C MET A 21 7.75 -27.17 -12.39
N SER A 22 8.02 -28.45 -12.48
CA SER A 22 9.26 -29.01 -11.94
C SER A 22 10.29 -29.17 -13.06
N GLU A 23 10.87 -28.04 -13.53
CA GLU A 23 12.26 -28.12 -13.98
C GLU A 23 13.04 -28.64 -12.76
N GLU A 24 13.56 -29.86 -12.85
CA GLU A 24 14.45 -30.41 -11.85
C GLU A 24 15.64 -29.45 -11.72
N ILE A 25 15.64 -28.68 -10.64
CA ILE A 25 16.81 -27.85 -10.29
C ILE A 25 17.90 -28.86 -9.93
N GLU A 26 18.80 -29.12 -10.88
CA GLU A 26 19.98 -29.94 -10.67
C GLU A 26 20.92 -29.20 -9.72
N ILE A 27 20.91 -29.57 -8.45
CA ILE A 27 21.84 -29.04 -7.46
C ILE A 27 23.19 -29.68 -7.76
N LYS A 28 24.12 -28.89 -8.29
CA LYS A 28 25.52 -29.34 -8.51
C LYS A 28 26.27 -29.24 -7.19
N ASP A 29 26.93 -30.31 -6.81
CA ASP A 29 27.82 -30.34 -5.64
C ASP A 29 29.13 -29.55 -5.86
N GLU A 30 29.31 -28.91 -7.01
CA GLU A 30 30.46 -28.08 -7.28
C GLU A 30 30.36 -26.74 -6.56
N VAL A 31 31.26 -26.49 -5.64
CA VAL A 31 31.41 -25.18 -4.98
C VAL A 31 31.92 -24.19 -6.03
N LEU A 32 31.12 -23.16 -6.28
CA LEU A 32 31.47 -22.09 -7.21
C LEU A 32 32.73 -21.39 -6.72
N ASP A 33 33.79 -21.32 -7.55
CA ASP A 33 34.98 -20.51 -7.24
C ASP A 33 34.61 -19.03 -7.42
N LEU A 34 34.46 -18.33 -6.31
CA LEU A 34 34.07 -16.92 -6.26
C LEU A 34 35.28 -15.96 -6.36
N LYS A 35 36.48 -16.50 -6.56
CA LYS A 35 37.68 -15.66 -6.70
C LYS A 35 37.68 -14.92 -8.02
N VAL A 36 37.74 -13.60 -7.94
CA VAL A 36 37.99 -12.74 -9.12
C VAL A 36 39.47 -12.70 -9.36
N THR A 37 39.91 -13.08 -10.57
CA THR A 37 41.33 -13.11 -10.99
C THR A 37 41.76 -11.79 -11.59
N ASP A 38 40.85 -10.93 -12.00
CA ASP A 38 41.15 -9.64 -12.61
C ASP A 38 41.62 -8.63 -11.55
N LYS A 39 42.53 -7.76 -11.96
CA LYS A 39 43.06 -6.70 -11.10
C LYS A 39 41.98 -5.70 -10.82
N TYR A 40 41.63 -5.50 -9.54
CA TYR A 40 40.69 -4.47 -9.11
C TYR A 40 41.39 -3.11 -9.14
N ASP A 41 41.02 -2.29 -10.13
CA ASP A 41 41.56 -0.94 -10.29
C ASP A 41 40.41 0.06 -10.63
N GLU A 42 40.79 1.34 -10.81
CA GLU A 42 39.85 2.44 -11.08
C GLU A 42 39.02 2.25 -12.35
N ASN A 43 39.43 1.45 -13.31
CA ASN A 43 38.67 1.17 -14.55
C ASN A 43 37.45 0.27 -14.30
N GLN A 44 37.44 -0.45 -13.17
CA GLN A 44 36.29 -1.30 -12.78
C GLN A 44 35.24 -0.56 -12.00
N ILE A 45 35.51 0.69 -11.62
CA ILE A 45 34.51 1.56 -10.97
C ILE A 45 33.64 2.22 -12.04
N GLN A 46 32.43 1.69 -12.21
CA GLN A 46 31.46 2.25 -13.15
C GLN A 46 30.59 3.28 -12.45
N VAL A 47 30.46 4.46 -13.03
CA VAL A 47 29.49 5.48 -12.62
C VAL A 47 28.28 5.33 -13.52
N LEU A 48 27.11 5.09 -12.91
CA LEU A 48 25.84 5.01 -13.60
C LEU A 48 25.08 6.33 -13.39
N GLU A 49 24.69 6.97 -14.47
CA GLU A 49 23.97 8.23 -14.42
C GLU A 49 22.52 8.08 -14.93
N GLY A 50 21.62 8.90 -14.36
CA GLY A 50 20.24 9.01 -14.83
C GLY A 50 19.48 7.68 -14.82
N LEU A 51 18.63 7.49 -15.84
CA LEU A 51 17.75 6.33 -15.95
C LEU A 51 18.47 5.03 -16.32
N GLU A 52 19.71 5.09 -16.80
CA GLU A 52 20.52 3.89 -17.02
C GLU A 52 20.78 3.13 -15.72
N ALA A 53 21.00 3.86 -14.61
CA ALA A 53 21.15 3.27 -13.29
C ALA A 53 19.91 2.46 -12.87
N VAL A 54 18.72 2.97 -13.17
CA VAL A 54 17.44 2.29 -12.89
C VAL A 54 17.34 0.99 -13.68
N ARG A 55 17.64 1.00 -14.97
CA ARG A 55 17.58 -0.19 -15.83
C ARG A 55 18.58 -1.26 -15.44
N LYS A 56 19.78 -0.87 -15.01
CA LYS A 56 20.83 -1.82 -14.55
C LYS A 56 20.57 -2.40 -13.17
N ARG A 57 19.87 -1.69 -12.31
CA ARG A 57 19.59 -2.08 -10.92
C ARG A 57 18.12 -1.81 -10.53
N PRO A 58 17.14 -2.39 -11.25
CA PRO A 58 15.71 -2.10 -11.01
C PRO A 58 15.28 -2.45 -9.59
N GLY A 59 15.83 -3.52 -9.00
CA GLY A 59 15.52 -3.95 -7.64
C GLY A 59 15.77 -2.89 -6.55
N MET A 60 16.68 -1.93 -6.79
CA MET A 60 16.92 -0.81 -5.87
C MET A 60 15.71 0.15 -5.80
N TYR A 61 14.92 0.25 -6.87
CA TYR A 61 13.81 1.20 -7.01
C TYR A 61 12.44 0.56 -6.80
N ILE A 62 12.25 -0.66 -7.28
CA ILE A 62 10.95 -1.37 -7.25
C ILE A 62 10.97 -2.66 -6.41
N GLY A 63 12.10 -2.97 -5.75
CA GLY A 63 12.27 -4.12 -4.86
C GLY A 63 12.56 -5.44 -5.57
N SER A 64 11.97 -5.72 -6.72
CA SER A 64 12.21 -6.93 -7.52
C SER A 64 11.77 -6.74 -8.97
N THR A 65 12.14 -7.67 -9.86
CA THR A 65 11.66 -7.74 -11.26
C THR A 65 10.60 -8.82 -11.47
N SER A 66 10.14 -9.45 -10.40
CA SER A 66 9.03 -10.40 -10.40
C SER A 66 7.67 -9.70 -10.57
N ALA A 67 6.58 -10.44 -10.58
CA ALA A 67 5.21 -9.92 -10.60
C ALA A 67 4.97 -8.80 -9.56
N ARG A 68 5.59 -8.89 -8.37
CA ARG A 68 5.48 -7.86 -7.33
C ARG A 68 6.05 -6.51 -7.78
N GLY A 69 7.22 -6.51 -8.40
CA GLY A 69 7.84 -5.30 -8.94
C GLY A 69 7.08 -4.77 -10.16
N LEU A 70 6.51 -5.66 -10.98
CA LEU A 70 5.66 -5.28 -12.10
C LEU A 70 4.44 -4.45 -11.62
N HIS A 71 3.70 -4.97 -10.63
CA HIS A 71 2.54 -4.26 -10.07
C HIS A 71 2.94 -2.94 -9.38
N HIS A 72 4.17 -2.85 -8.85
CA HIS A 72 4.68 -1.63 -8.24
C HIS A 72 4.75 -0.45 -9.22
N LEU A 73 4.98 -0.70 -10.53
CA LEU A 73 4.92 0.35 -11.55
C LEU A 73 3.56 1.04 -11.58
N VAL A 74 2.47 0.26 -11.48
CA VAL A 74 1.10 0.81 -11.43
C VAL A 74 0.92 1.65 -10.18
N TYR A 75 1.41 1.16 -9.03
CA TYR A 75 1.27 1.88 -7.75
C TYR A 75 1.99 3.24 -7.78
N GLU A 76 3.18 3.33 -8.38
CA GLU A 76 3.90 4.61 -8.48
C GLU A 76 3.13 5.67 -9.29
N ILE A 77 2.46 5.28 -10.36
CA ILE A 77 1.64 6.22 -11.14
C ILE A 77 0.34 6.57 -10.40
N VAL A 78 -0.35 5.58 -9.83
CA VAL A 78 -1.59 5.79 -9.06
C VAL A 78 -1.32 6.67 -7.83
N ASP A 79 -0.21 6.47 -7.11
CA ASP A 79 0.15 7.26 -5.94
C ASP A 79 0.33 8.75 -6.28
N ASN A 80 0.75 9.10 -7.51
CA ASN A 80 0.78 10.49 -7.97
C ASN A 80 -0.62 11.09 -8.10
N SER A 81 -1.59 10.33 -8.62
CA SER A 81 -2.99 10.75 -8.71
C SER A 81 -3.64 10.82 -7.31
N ILE A 82 -3.27 9.93 -6.40
CA ILE A 82 -3.68 9.99 -4.98
C ILE A 82 -3.12 11.25 -4.30
N ASP A 83 -1.88 11.64 -4.59
CA ASP A 83 -1.32 12.90 -4.06
C ASP A 83 -2.10 14.13 -4.56
N GLU A 84 -2.60 14.14 -5.80
CA GLU A 84 -3.53 15.16 -6.30
C GLU A 84 -4.88 15.13 -5.54
N ALA A 85 -5.38 13.95 -5.17
CA ALA A 85 -6.59 13.83 -4.37
C ALA A 85 -6.37 14.34 -2.93
N LEU A 86 -5.23 14.02 -2.31
CA LEU A 86 -4.85 14.54 -1.00
C LEU A 86 -4.70 16.07 -0.99
N ALA A 87 -4.24 16.64 -2.10
CA ALA A 87 -4.18 18.08 -2.31
C ALA A 87 -5.55 18.73 -2.60
N GLY A 88 -6.62 17.94 -2.76
CA GLY A 88 -7.99 18.38 -2.99
C GLY A 88 -8.35 18.68 -4.44
N TYR A 89 -7.54 18.25 -5.40
CA TYR A 89 -7.73 18.57 -6.82
C TYR A 89 -8.21 17.39 -7.69
N CYS A 90 -8.08 16.15 -7.18
CA CYS A 90 -8.52 14.97 -7.91
C CYS A 90 -9.69 14.29 -7.18
N THR A 91 -10.73 13.94 -7.91
CA THR A 91 -11.93 13.25 -7.41
C THR A 91 -12.18 11.91 -8.07
N HIS A 92 -11.52 11.63 -9.19
CA HIS A 92 -11.66 10.39 -9.93
C HIS A 92 -10.32 9.93 -10.54
N ILE A 93 -9.99 8.67 -10.31
CA ILE A 93 -8.86 7.96 -10.90
C ILE A 93 -9.40 6.75 -11.66
N GLU A 94 -8.97 6.56 -12.88
CA GLU A 94 -9.29 5.41 -13.71
C GLU A 94 -8.02 4.63 -14.03
N VAL A 95 -8.01 3.34 -13.72
CA VAL A 95 -6.92 2.41 -14.04
C VAL A 95 -7.46 1.36 -15.00
N THR A 96 -6.86 1.23 -16.15
CA THR A 96 -7.27 0.25 -17.18
C THR A 96 -6.11 -0.67 -17.53
N ILE A 97 -6.39 -1.97 -17.53
CA ILE A 97 -5.51 -2.99 -18.12
C ILE A 97 -6.02 -3.21 -19.53
N GLU A 98 -5.33 -2.64 -20.52
CA GLU A 98 -5.69 -2.76 -21.94
C GLU A 98 -5.16 -4.07 -22.56
N LYS A 99 -5.62 -4.43 -23.75
CA LYS A 99 -5.12 -5.59 -24.52
C LYS A 99 -3.60 -5.50 -24.70
N GLY A 100 -2.89 -6.60 -24.44
CA GLY A 100 -1.43 -6.67 -24.48
C GLY A 100 -0.76 -6.21 -23.17
N ASP A 101 -1.49 -6.27 -22.05
CA ASP A 101 -1.00 -5.90 -20.71
C ASP A 101 -0.42 -4.48 -20.64
N ILE A 102 -1.06 -3.54 -21.34
CA ILE A 102 -0.77 -2.12 -21.29
C ILE A 102 -1.56 -1.52 -20.13
N ILE A 103 -0.91 -0.72 -19.31
CA ILE A 103 -1.56 0.02 -18.23
C ILE A 103 -1.85 1.44 -18.67
N ARG A 104 -3.09 1.88 -18.42
CA ARG A 104 -3.50 3.28 -18.55
C ARG A 104 -4.02 3.76 -17.19
N VAL A 105 -3.43 4.84 -16.68
CA VAL A 105 -3.89 5.53 -15.46
C VAL A 105 -4.28 6.95 -15.88
N ALA A 106 -5.51 7.32 -15.61
CA ALA A 106 -6.04 8.66 -15.90
C ALA A 106 -6.64 9.26 -14.61
N ASP A 107 -6.38 10.54 -14.39
CA ASP A 107 -6.97 11.32 -13.31
C ASP A 107 -7.56 12.64 -13.80
N ASN A 108 -8.39 13.24 -12.98
CA ASN A 108 -8.98 14.57 -13.21
C ASN A 108 -8.35 15.64 -12.28
N GLY A 109 -7.07 15.49 -11.92
CA GLY A 109 -6.32 16.47 -11.15
C GLY A 109 -5.93 17.71 -11.95
N ARG A 110 -5.00 18.52 -11.42
CA ARG A 110 -4.53 19.76 -12.07
C ARG A 110 -3.75 19.53 -13.37
N GLY A 111 -3.22 18.32 -13.55
CA GLY A 111 -2.25 18.02 -14.61
C GLY A 111 -0.80 18.35 -14.20
N ILE A 112 0.15 17.58 -14.73
CA ILE A 112 1.58 17.86 -14.56
C ILE A 112 1.90 19.16 -15.32
N PRO A 113 2.67 20.13 -14.73
CA PRO A 113 3.09 21.33 -15.42
C PRO A 113 3.82 21.02 -16.75
N CYS A 114 3.43 21.66 -17.85
CA CYS A 114 4.00 21.44 -19.19
C CYS A 114 4.89 22.58 -19.69
N GLY A 115 4.96 23.72 -18.95
CA GLY A 115 5.86 24.82 -19.27
C GLY A 115 7.35 24.44 -19.23
N ILE A 116 8.19 25.30 -19.78
CA ILE A 116 9.66 25.08 -19.78
C ILE A 116 10.20 25.20 -18.36
N HIS A 117 10.90 24.17 -17.91
CA HIS A 117 11.53 24.13 -16.59
C HIS A 117 12.72 25.14 -16.54
N PRO A 118 12.74 26.07 -15.56
CA PRO A 118 13.67 27.20 -15.59
C PRO A 118 15.16 26.78 -15.50
N GLN A 119 15.47 25.67 -14.84
CA GLN A 119 16.85 25.19 -14.71
C GLN A 119 17.27 24.23 -15.83
N MET A 120 16.32 23.44 -16.36
CA MET A 120 16.64 22.38 -17.32
C MET A 120 16.45 22.82 -18.78
N GLY A 121 15.68 23.89 -19.03
CA GLY A 121 15.42 24.40 -20.40
C GLY A 121 14.60 23.47 -21.30
N ILE A 122 13.98 22.44 -20.74
CA ILE A 122 13.07 21.48 -21.42
C ILE A 122 11.70 21.50 -20.74
N PRO A 123 10.65 20.93 -21.37
CA PRO A 123 9.33 20.85 -20.76
C PRO A 123 9.36 20.18 -19.39
N THR A 124 8.63 20.73 -18.41
CA THR A 124 8.58 20.16 -17.06
C THR A 124 8.04 18.74 -17.05
N LEU A 125 7.10 18.40 -17.92
CA LEU A 125 6.62 17.02 -18.13
C LEU A 125 7.78 16.07 -18.49
N GLU A 126 8.69 16.49 -19.39
CA GLU A 126 9.88 15.72 -19.74
C GLU A 126 10.84 15.57 -18.54
N VAL A 127 11.04 16.64 -17.76
CA VAL A 127 11.87 16.59 -16.55
C VAL A 127 11.34 15.56 -15.57
N VAL A 128 10.04 15.57 -15.26
CA VAL A 128 9.40 14.65 -14.30
C VAL A 128 9.53 13.18 -14.74
N LEU A 129 9.52 12.93 -16.05
CA LEU A 129 9.57 11.56 -16.60
C LEU A 129 10.98 11.06 -16.93
N THR A 130 11.99 11.94 -17.01
CA THR A 130 13.36 11.54 -17.42
C THR A 130 14.45 11.84 -16.43
N VAL A 131 14.18 12.68 -15.42
CA VAL A 131 15.18 13.08 -14.43
C VAL A 131 14.85 12.46 -13.07
N LEU A 132 15.82 11.78 -12.46
CA LEU A 132 15.70 11.29 -11.09
C LEU A 132 15.76 12.46 -10.12
N HIS A 133 15.03 12.34 -9.00
CA HIS A 133 14.96 13.36 -7.96
C HIS A 133 14.43 14.71 -8.46
N ALA A 134 13.50 14.68 -9.43
CA ALA A 134 12.78 15.83 -9.91
C ALA A 134 11.29 15.72 -9.52
N GLY A 135 10.72 16.78 -8.93
CA GLY A 135 9.31 16.80 -8.55
C GLY A 135 8.93 17.99 -7.70
N GLY A 136 7.64 18.35 -7.70
CA GLY A 136 7.09 19.48 -6.93
C GLY A 136 6.70 19.13 -5.48
N LYS A 137 7.27 18.05 -4.91
CA LYS A 137 6.90 17.53 -3.58
C LYS A 137 8.00 17.78 -2.51
N PHE A 138 9.12 18.40 -2.87
CA PHE A 138 10.28 18.54 -1.97
C PHE A 138 10.18 19.73 -1.00
N ASP A 139 9.49 20.80 -1.37
CA ASP A 139 9.44 22.03 -0.60
C ASP A 139 8.10 22.31 0.08
N GLY A 140 7.14 21.39 -0.04
CA GLY A 140 5.81 21.54 0.55
C GLY A 140 4.92 22.60 -0.11
N SER A 141 5.39 23.31 -1.15
CA SER A 141 4.64 24.38 -1.80
C SER A 141 3.49 23.85 -2.65
N GLY A 142 3.69 22.70 -3.29
CA GLY A 142 2.67 22.06 -4.14
C GLY A 142 1.79 21.04 -3.39
N TYR A 143 2.34 20.38 -2.38
CA TYR A 143 1.69 19.31 -1.62
C TYR A 143 2.08 19.38 -0.14
N LYS A 144 1.11 19.51 0.76
CA LYS A 144 1.35 19.49 2.21
C LYS A 144 1.62 18.08 2.73
N VAL A 145 0.98 17.10 2.13
CA VAL A 145 1.12 15.67 2.43
C VAL A 145 1.23 14.93 1.11
N SER A 146 2.22 14.06 0.97
CA SER A 146 2.34 13.21 -0.22
C SER A 146 2.98 11.86 0.13
N GLY A 147 2.63 10.83 -0.63
CA GLY A 147 3.30 9.52 -0.61
C GLY A 147 4.59 9.51 -1.44
N GLY A 148 4.66 10.34 -2.46
CA GLY A 148 5.80 10.46 -3.37
C GLY A 148 6.89 11.40 -2.84
N LEU A 149 7.77 10.90 -1.96
CA LEU A 149 8.79 11.71 -1.28
C LEU A 149 10.11 11.83 -2.02
N HIS A 150 10.43 10.90 -2.93
CA HIS A 150 11.76 10.77 -3.50
C HIS A 150 11.91 11.39 -4.90
N GLY A 151 10.79 11.78 -5.55
CA GLY A 151 10.80 12.35 -6.90
C GLY A 151 11.35 11.41 -7.97
N VAL A 152 11.13 10.09 -7.82
CA VAL A 152 11.67 9.09 -8.75
C VAL A 152 10.61 8.19 -9.38
N GLY A 153 9.40 8.10 -8.82
CA GLY A 153 8.40 7.11 -9.22
C GLY A 153 8.09 7.14 -10.73
N SER A 154 7.71 8.29 -11.27
CA SER A 154 7.35 8.43 -12.69
C SER A 154 8.53 8.16 -13.62
N SER A 155 9.73 8.62 -13.29
CA SER A 155 10.93 8.41 -14.10
C SER A 155 11.40 6.94 -14.03
N VAL A 156 11.22 6.26 -12.89
CA VAL A 156 11.47 4.83 -12.74
C VAL A 156 10.51 4.01 -13.62
N VAL A 157 9.20 4.32 -13.61
CA VAL A 157 8.23 3.64 -14.49
C VAL A 157 8.61 3.82 -15.96
N ASN A 158 8.99 5.04 -16.37
CA ASN A 158 9.44 5.33 -17.72
C ASN A 158 10.69 4.52 -18.09
N ALA A 159 11.70 4.48 -17.21
CA ALA A 159 12.93 3.72 -17.45
C ALA A 159 12.70 2.21 -17.58
N LEU A 160 11.72 1.67 -16.87
CA LEU A 160 11.40 0.23 -16.82
C LEU A 160 10.27 -0.18 -17.77
N SER A 161 9.83 0.74 -18.64
CA SER A 161 8.87 0.48 -19.71
C SER A 161 9.56 0.47 -21.06
N ASP A 162 9.17 -0.44 -21.95
CA ASP A 162 9.65 -0.40 -23.32
C ASP A 162 9.11 0.84 -24.07
N TRP A 163 7.90 1.28 -23.69
CA TRP A 163 7.38 2.60 -24.08
C TRP A 163 6.45 3.15 -22.99
N LEU A 164 6.38 4.49 -22.94
CA LEU A 164 5.45 5.24 -22.10
C LEU A 164 4.92 6.45 -22.88
N GLU A 165 3.63 6.71 -22.77
CA GLU A 165 2.94 7.89 -23.28
C GLU A 165 2.39 8.71 -22.12
N ALA A 166 2.57 10.02 -22.19
CA ALA A 166 2.02 10.97 -21.23
C ALA A 166 1.13 11.97 -21.98
N GLU A 167 -0.10 12.09 -21.52
CA GLU A 167 -1.07 13.10 -21.97
C GLU A 167 -1.48 13.95 -20.78
N VAL A 168 -1.34 15.26 -20.90
CA VAL A 168 -1.75 16.22 -19.88
C VAL A 168 -2.72 17.22 -20.46
N ARG A 169 -3.82 17.45 -19.77
CA ARG A 169 -4.83 18.44 -20.12
C ARG A 169 -4.84 19.56 -19.08
N ASP A 170 -4.69 20.79 -19.52
CA ASP A 170 -4.65 21.99 -18.67
C ASP A 170 -5.96 22.80 -18.69
N GLY A 171 -6.99 22.28 -19.38
CA GLY A 171 -8.28 22.92 -19.61
C GLY A 171 -8.40 23.61 -20.97
N HIS A 172 -7.31 23.90 -21.65
CA HIS A 172 -7.27 24.58 -22.95
C HIS A 172 -6.43 23.84 -23.98
N THR A 173 -5.42 23.12 -23.51
CA THR A 173 -4.44 22.45 -24.35
C THR A 173 -4.23 21.01 -23.84
N LYS A 174 -4.13 20.10 -24.78
CA LYS A 174 -3.67 18.74 -24.56
C LYS A 174 -2.22 18.65 -24.98
N HIS A 175 -1.36 18.36 -24.03
CA HIS A 175 0.07 18.14 -24.19
C HIS A 175 0.33 16.64 -24.26
N TYR A 176 1.09 16.19 -25.26
CA TYR A 176 1.41 14.78 -25.45
C TYR A 176 2.90 14.59 -25.64
N MET A 177 3.46 13.58 -24.99
CA MET A 177 4.85 13.10 -25.16
C MET A 177 4.89 11.57 -25.19
N ARG A 178 5.92 11.02 -25.86
CA ARG A 178 6.19 9.59 -25.87
C ARG A 178 7.67 9.32 -25.60
N PHE A 179 7.91 8.26 -24.85
CA PHE A 179 9.22 7.81 -24.44
C PHE A 179 9.38 6.33 -24.74
N GLU A 180 10.62 5.90 -24.98
CA GLU A 180 10.99 4.50 -25.11
C GLU A 180 12.20 4.22 -24.22
N ARG A 181 12.04 3.30 -23.26
CA ARG A 181 13.07 2.95 -22.26
C ARG A 181 13.69 4.17 -21.57
N GLY A 182 12.83 5.12 -21.22
CA GLY A 182 13.23 6.37 -20.56
C GLY A 182 13.74 7.48 -21.47
N VAL A 183 13.87 7.25 -22.78
CA VAL A 183 14.34 8.25 -23.73
C VAL A 183 13.16 8.88 -24.45
N THR A 184 13.14 10.22 -24.58
CA THR A 184 12.11 10.96 -25.31
C THR A 184 12.19 10.65 -26.82
N THR A 185 11.17 9.97 -27.36
CA THR A 185 11.06 9.65 -28.81
C THR A 185 10.11 10.56 -29.55
N VAL A 186 9.09 11.07 -28.86
CA VAL A 186 8.21 12.12 -29.39
C VAL A 186 8.24 13.31 -28.44
N LYS A 187 8.80 14.43 -28.92
CA LYS A 187 8.80 15.70 -28.19
C LYS A 187 7.38 16.20 -27.99
N MET A 188 7.20 17.09 -27.01
CA MET A 188 5.90 17.62 -26.66
C MET A 188 5.16 18.18 -27.88
N ARG A 189 3.92 17.73 -28.04
CA ARG A 189 2.99 18.18 -29.04
C ARG A 189 1.76 18.75 -28.36
N ASP A 190 1.39 19.94 -28.74
CA ASP A 190 0.26 20.66 -28.19
C ASP A 190 -0.91 20.60 -29.15
N THR A 191 -2.09 20.29 -28.64
CA THR A 191 -3.34 20.29 -29.42
C THR A 191 -4.39 21.05 -28.63
N PRO A 192 -5.08 22.03 -29.20
CA PRO A 192 -6.17 22.73 -28.54
C PRO A 192 -7.24 21.73 -28.08
N CYS A 193 -7.67 21.89 -26.84
CA CYS A 193 -8.63 21.00 -26.22
C CYS A 193 -9.42 21.75 -25.15
N GLU A 194 -10.74 21.80 -25.29
CA GLU A 194 -11.65 22.28 -24.25
C GLU A 194 -12.14 21.07 -23.46
N SER A 195 -11.46 20.72 -22.39
CA SER A 195 -11.81 19.59 -21.54
C SER A 195 -11.41 19.86 -20.08
N GLU A 196 -11.86 19.02 -19.18
CA GLU A 196 -11.38 19.05 -17.79
C GLU A 196 -9.87 18.80 -17.72
N THR A 197 -9.23 19.37 -16.71
CA THR A 197 -7.81 19.13 -16.43
C THR A 197 -7.56 17.67 -16.06
N GLY A 198 -6.32 17.22 -16.17
CA GLY A 198 -5.95 15.88 -15.72
C GLY A 198 -4.68 15.37 -16.37
N THR A 199 -4.22 14.24 -15.86
CA THR A 199 -3.06 13.51 -16.38
C THR A 199 -3.47 12.10 -16.79
N THR A 200 -2.98 11.64 -17.93
CA THR A 200 -3.09 10.24 -18.37
C THR A 200 -1.70 9.72 -18.68
N ILE A 201 -1.30 8.67 -17.99
CA ILE A 201 -0.07 7.93 -18.27
C ILE A 201 -0.45 6.55 -18.78
N ARG A 202 0.11 6.17 -19.91
CA ARG A 202 -0.09 4.88 -20.55
C ARG A 202 1.25 4.25 -20.82
N PHE A 203 1.48 3.02 -20.37
CA PHE A 203 2.79 2.38 -20.49
C PHE A 203 2.68 0.86 -20.64
N HIS A 204 3.72 0.28 -21.23
CA HIS A 204 3.95 -1.16 -21.27
C HIS A 204 5.28 -1.49 -20.60
N ALA A 205 5.26 -2.43 -19.66
CA ALA A 205 6.47 -2.83 -18.93
C ALA A 205 7.46 -3.54 -19.88
N ASP A 206 8.77 -3.26 -19.72
CA ASP A 206 9.79 -3.81 -20.60
C ASP A 206 10.01 -5.31 -20.34
N PRO A 207 9.70 -6.20 -21.30
CA PRO A 207 9.88 -7.65 -21.16
C PRO A 207 11.36 -8.06 -21.08
N GLU A 208 12.32 -7.17 -21.38
CA GLU A 208 13.76 -7.44 -21.17
C GLU A 208 14.16 -7.29 -19.69
N ILE A 209 13.32 -6.68 -18.85
CA ILE A 209 13.59 -6.42 -17.44
C ILE A 209 12.76 -7.32 -16.54
N PHE A 210 11.48 -7.48 -16.84
CA PHE A 210 10.55 -8.21 -15.98
C PHE A 210 10.45 -9.69 -16.36
N GLU A 211 10.35 -10.55 -15.35
CA GLU A 211 10.11 -11.99 -15.52
C GLU A 211 8.75 -12.29 -16.17
N THR A 212 7.79 -11.39 -15.94
CA THR A 212 6.47 -11.40 -16.56
C THR A 212 5.98 -9.96 -16.74
N THR A 213 5.20 -9.72 -17.80
CA THR A 213 4.52 -8.45 -18.04
C THR A 213 2.99 -8.55 -17.84
N ILE A 214 2.50 -9.72 -17.38
CA ILE A 214 1.07 -9.97 -17.19
C ILE A 214 0.63 -9.43 -15.82
N TYR A 215 -0.31 -8.50 -15.83
CA TYR A 215 -0.90 -7.94 -14.61
C TYR A 215 -2.01 -8.83 -14.07
N GLU A 216 -2.02 -9.00 -12.74
CA GLU A 216 -3.06 -9.71 -12.01
C GLU A 216 -4.15 -8.73 -11.55
N TYR A 217 -5.37 -8.87 -12.07
CA TYR A 217 -6.50 -8.01 -11.76
C TYR A 217 -6.77 -7.92 -10.25
N ASP A 218 -6.86 -9.08 -9.57
CA ASP A 218 -7.18 -9.15 -8.13
C ASP A 218 -6.13 -8.44 -7.26
N VAL A 219 -4.86 -8.44 -7.69
CA VAL A 219 -3.76 -7.76 -6.98
C VAL A 219 -3.93 -6.23 -7.08
N LEU A 220 -4.24 -5.72 -8.27
CA LEU A 220 -4.53 -4.31 -8.49
C LEU A 220 -5.83 -3.90 -7.79
N GLU A 221 -6.88 -4.68 -7.92
CA GLU A 221 -8.19 -4.43 -7.30
C GLU A 221 -8.05 -4.25 -5.78
N LYS A 222 -7.36 -5.17 -5.12
CA LYS A 222 -7.12 -5.11 -3.67
C LYS A 222 -6.42 -3.82 -3.28
N ARG A 223 -5.35 -3.45 -3.97
CA ARG A 223 -4.58 -2.22 -3.66
C ARG A 223 -5.38 -0.95 -3.92
N LEU A 224 -6.09 -0.89 -5.05
CA LEU A 224 -6.91 0.27 -5.39
C LEU A 224 -8.10 0.43 -4.44
N ARG A 225 -8.69 -0.66 -3.97
CA ARG A 225 -9.74 -0.67 -2.96
C ARG A 225 -9.23 -0.11 -1.61
N GLU A 226 -8.02 -0.49 -1.19
CA GLU A 226 -7.37 0.11 -0.02
C GLU A 226 -7.24 1.63 -0.18
N GLN A 227 -6.78 2.09 -1.35
CA GLN A 227 -6.65 3.53 -1.63
C GLN A 227 -8.00 4.26 -1.62
N ALA A 228 -9.05 3.65 -2.15
CA ALA A 228 -10.39 4.25 -2.13
C ALA A 228 -10.95 4.39 -0.70
N PHE A 229 -10.69 3.42 0.18
CA PHE A 229 -11.06 3.52 1.60
C PHE A 229 -10.25 4.57 2.37
N LEU A 230 -8.94 4.70 2.06
CA LEU A 230 -8.07 5.66 2.74
C LEU A 230 -8.37 7.12 2.34
N ASN A 231 -9.06 7.33 1.23
CA ASN A 231 -9.40 8.64 0.68
C ASN A 231 -10.93 8.75 0.52
N ALA A 232 -11.62 9.00 1.62
CA ALA A 232 -13.08 9.11 1.62
C ALA A 232 -13.58 10.06 0.53
N GLY A 233 -14.57 9.61 -0.26
CA GLY A 233 -15.14 10.36 -1.37
C GLY A 233 -14.36 10.33 -2.68
N LEU A 234 -13.14 9.79 -2.72
CA LEU A 234 -12.41 9.55 -3.97
C LEU A 234 -13.01 8.34 -4.70
N LYS A 235 -13.32 8.52 -5.98
CA LYS A 235 -13.75 7.45 -6.86
C LYS A 235 -12.55 6.86 -7.59
N ILE A 236 -12.36 5.54 -7.50
CA ILE A 236 -11.35 4.80 -8.27
C ILE A 236 -12.08 3.75 -9.10
N THR A 237 -11.84 3.74 -10.41
CA THR A 237 -12.37 2.73 -11.33
C THR A 237 -11.23 1.85 -11.82
N LEU A 238 -11.35 0.54 -11.65
CA LEU A 238 -10.46 -0.44 -12.28
C LEU A 238 -11.20 -1.15 -13.40
N ARG A 239 -10.59 -1.17 -14.58
CA ARG A 239 -11.14 -1.84 -15.77
C ARG A 239 -10.11 -2.80 -16.35
N ASP A 240 -10.54 -4.00 -16.70
CA ASP A 240 -9.76 -4.99 -17.47
C ASP A 240 -10.40 -5.16 -18.85
N GLU A 241 -9.70 -4.74 -19.88
CA GLU A 241 -10.14 -4.78 -21.28
C GLU A 241 -9.37 -5.83 -22.11
N ARG A 242 -8.68 -6.76 -21.45
CA ARG A 242 -7.91 -7.80 -22.14
C ARG A 242 -8.81 -8.79 -22.87
N ASP A 243 -9.96 -9.11 -22.29
CA ASP A 243 -10.97 -9.97 -22.89
C ASP A 243 -12.03 -9.18 -23.65
N ASP A 244 -12.84 -9.86 -24.48
CA ASP A 244 -13.90 -9.22 -25.26
C ASP A 244 -15.06 -8.70 -24.39
N GLU A 245 -15.26 -9.25 -23.19
CA GLU A 245 -16.18 -8.74 -22.18
C GLU A 245 -15.36 -8.06 -21.06
N PRO A 246 -15.27 -6.72 -21.04
CA PRO A 246 -14.51 -6.00 -20.01
C PRO A 246 -15.07 -6.22 -18.61
N VAL A 247 -14.18 -6.38 -17.65
CA VAL A 247 -14.51 -6.36 -16.22
C VAL A 247 -14.26 -4.96 -15.68
N GLU A 248 -15.23 -4.43 -14.94
CA GLU A 248 -15.11 -3.10 -14.32
C GLU A 248 -15.53 -3.16 -12.86
N GLU A 249 -14.73 -2.57 -11.99
CA GLU A 249 -15.03 -2.36 -10.58
C GLU A 249 -14.91 -0.86 -10.24
N VAL A 250 -15.96 -0.31 -9.64
CA VAL A 250 -16.00 1.07 -9.16
C VAL A 250 -15.92 1.09 -7.65
N MET A 251 -14.88 1.69 -7.13
CA MET A 251 -14.56 1.79 -5.71
C MET A 251 -14.78 3.24 -5.26
N HIS A 252 -15.80 3.47 -4.41
CA HIS A 252 -16.15 4.79 -3.91
C HIS A 252 -16.74 4.65 -2.50
N TYR A 253 -16.03 5.12 -1.49
CA TYR A 253 -16.37 4.90 -0.09
C TYR A 253 -16.36 6.21 0.69
N GLU A 254 -17.54 6.68 1.08
CA GLU A 254 -17.71 7.92 1.88
C GLU A 254 -17.35 7.72 3.35
N GLY A 255 -17.46 6.49 3.86
CA GLY A 255 -17.18 6.16 5.26
C GLY A 255 -15.69 6.00 5.60
N GLY A 256 -14.80 6.11 4.61
CA GLY A 256 -13.35 6.07 4.83
C GLY A 256 -12.88 4.78 5.53
N ILE A 257 -11.96 4.92 6.48
CA ILE A 257 -11.39 3.76 7.19
C ILE A 257 -12.38 3.05 8.11
N ARG A 258 -13.49 3.67 8.52
CA ARG A 258 -14.59 2.99 9.23
C ARG A 258 -15.20 1.92 8.35
N GLN A 259 -15.56 2.30 7.13
CA GLN A 259 -16.16 1.40 6.14
C GLN A 259 -15.13 0.33 5.69
N PHE A 260 -13.85 0.65 5.74
CA PHE A 260 -12.79 -0.34 5.48
C PHE A 260 -12.76 -1.44 6.56
N VAL A 261 -12.88 -1.09 7.85
CA VAL A 261 -13.00 -2.09 8.93
C VAL A 261 -14.25 -2.96 8.75
N GLU A 262 -15.40 -2.35 8.43
CA GLU A 262 -16.64 -3.08 8.13
C GLU A 262 -16.45 -4.06 6.97
N HIS A 263 -15.80 -3.61 5.89
CA HIS A 263 -15.46 -4.45 4.75
C HIS A 263 -14.57 -5.64 5.13
N LEU A 264 -13.54 -5.42 5.95
CA LEU A 264 -12.64 -6.50 6.42
C LEU A 264 -13.35 -7.49 7.35
N ASN A 265 -14.39 -7.05 8.04
CA ASN A 265 -15.15 -7.87 8.98
C ASN A 265 -16.43 -8.48 8.38
N ARG A 266 -16.72 -8.28 7.07
CA ARG A 266 -17.97 -8.74 6.43
C ARG A 266 -18.24 -10.24 6.54
N THR A 267 -17.19 -11.05 6.78
CA THR A 267 -17.28 -12.52 6.95
C THR A 267 -17.08 -12.97 8.39
N LYS A 268 -16.96 -12.03 9.34
CA LYS A 268 -16.74 -12.30 10.77
C LYS A 268 -17.96 -11.83 11.55
N THR A 269 -18.07 -12.27 12.81
CA THR A 269 -19.12 -11.82 13.73
C THR A 269 -18.56 -10.72 14.64
N PRO A 270 -18.96 -9.44 14.46
CA PRO A 270 -18.55 -8.36 15.34
C PRO A 270 -19.08 -8.58 16.77
N LEU A 271 -18.29 -8.23 17.77
CA LEU A 271 -18.70 -8.25 19.18
C LEU A 271 -19.43 -6.97 19.63
N HIS A 272 -19.38 -5.93 18.81
CA HIS A 272 -20.13 -4.68 18.97
C HIS A 272 -20.46 -4.10 17.60
N GLU A 273 -21.62 -3.43 17.51
CA GLU A 273 -22.21 -2.98 16.25
C GLU A 273 -21.35 -1.92 15.55
N ASN A 274 -21.03 -0.85 16.25
CA ASN A 274 -20.35 0.30 15.66
C ASN A 274 -18.82 0.12 15.67
N VAL A 275 -18.19 0.48 14.54
CA VAL A 275 -16.73 0.63 14.46
C VAL A 275 -16.31 1.80 15.36
N ILE A 276 -15.34 1.57 16.22
CA ILE A 276 -14.73 2.62 17.05
C ILE A 276 -13.79 3.42 16.16
N TYR A 277 -14.02 4.74 16.11
CA TYR A 277 -13.22 5.65 15.30
C TYR A 277 -12.64 6.77 16.15
N MET A 278 -11.39 7.05 15.91
CA MET A 278 -10.64 8.09 16.62
C MET A 278 -9.81 8.87 15.61
N GLU A 279 -9.77 10.18 15.73
CA GLU A 279 -8.93 11.05 14.93
C GLU A 279 -8.30 12.13 15.80
N GLY A 280 -7.14 12.61 15.40
CA GLY A 280 -6.42 13.68 16.08
C GLY A 280 -5.31 14.23 15.23
N SER A 281 -4.93 15.47 15.52
CA SER A 281 -3.85 16.16 14.84
C SER A 281 -2.93 16.86 15.83
N ARG A 282 -1.68 17.01 15.42
CA ARG A 282 -0.68 17.80 16.12
C ARG A 282 0.26 18.42 15.11
N ASP A 283 0.43 19.73 15.19
CA ASP A 283 1.22 20.51 14.24
C ASP A 283 0.72 20.29 12.79
N THR A 284 1.56 19.71 11.93
CA THR A 284 1.24 19.40 10.54
C THR A 284 0.91 17.91 10.31
N SER A 285 0.79 17.14 11.40
CA SER A 285 0.54 15.70 11.35
C SER A 285 -0.86 15.35 11.82
N MET A 286 -1.45 14.34 11.21
CA MET A 286 -2.79 13.83 11.53
C MET A 286 -2.72 12.31 11.69
N ALA A 287 -3.54 11.78 12.59
CA ALA A 287 -3.73 10.35 12.78
C ALA A 287 -5.22 10.03 12.82
N GLU A 288 -5.57 8.91 12.22
CA GLU A 288 -6.90 8.30 12.26
C GLU A 288 -6.75 6.82 12.62
N VAL A 289 -7.64 6.33 13.45
CA VAL A 289 -7.73 4.91 13.80
C VAL A 289 -9.18 4.47 13.75
N ALA A 290 -9.45 3.38 13.03
CA ALA A 290 -10.72 2.68 13.08
C ALA A 290 -10.50 1.25 13.57
N MET A 291 -11.33 0.76 14.50
CA MET A 291 -11.17 -0.58 15.06
C MET A 291 -12.50 -1.21 15.46
N GLN A 292 -12.54 -2.55 15.38
CA GLN A 292 -13.68 -3.35 15.81
C GLN A 292 -13.20 -4.72 16.28
N TYR A 293 -13.77 -5.22 17.36
CA TYR A 293 -13.53 -6.57 17.83
C TYR A 293 -14.52 -7.56 17.24
N THR A 294 -14.04 -8.75 16.95
CA THR A 294 -14.83 -9.86 16.40
C THR A 294 -14.64 -11.12 17.25
N ASP A 295 -15.41 -12.15 16.96
CA ASP A 295 -15.31 -13.47 17.59
C ASP A 295 -14.03 -14.24 17.18
N SER A 296 -13.25 -13.74 16.22
CA SER A 296 -12.00 -14.32 15.75
C SER A 296 -10.94 -14.44 16.88
N TYR A 297 -10.00 -15.34 16.72
CA TYR A 297 -8.82 -15.50 17.59
C TYR A 297 -7.57 -14.80 17.08
N SER A 298 -7.57 -14.37 15.82
CA SER A 298 -6.46 -13.66 15.20
C SER A 298 -6.68 -12.15 15.17
N GLU A 299 -5.59 -11.39 15.25
CA GLU A 299 -5.60 -9.96 14.96
C GLU A 299 -5.46 -9.72 13.45
N LEU A 300 -6.10 -8.67 12.96
CA LEU A 300 -5.88 -8.10 11.64
C LEU A 300 -5.61 -6.60 11.81
N MET A 301 -4.38 -6.20 11.58
CA MET A 301 -3.96 -4.81 11.71
C MET A 301 -3.31 -4.35 10.42
N LEU A 302 -3.81 -3.26 9.87
CA LEU A 302 -3.25 -2.58 8.71
C LEU A 302 -2.81 -1.18 9.13
N SER A 303 -1.59 -0.80 8.78
CA SER A 303 -1.06 0.52 9.08
C SER A 303 -0.57 1.24 7.83
N PHE A 304 -0.86 2.53 7.77
CA PHE A 304 -0.59 3.38 6.61
C PHE A 304 0.07 4.69 7.04
N ALA A 305 0.99 5.17 6.22
CA ALA A 305 1.57 6.49 6.33
C ALA A 305 1.52 7.18 4.96
N ASN A 306 0.87 8.36 4.88
CA ASN A 306 0.59 9.04 3.62
C ASN A 306 0.00 8.10 2.55
N ASN A 307 -0.99 7.29 2.95
CA ASN A 307 -1.66 6.26 2.13
C ASN A 307 -0.78 5.10 1.66
N ILE A 308 0.47 5.02 2.11
CA ILE A 308 1.37 3.89 1.82
C ILE A 308 1.20 2.83 2.90
N ASN A 309 0.96 1.59 2.48
CA ASN A 309 0.85 0.46 3.39
C ASN A 309 2.21 0.13 4.02
N THR A 310 2.33 0.31 5.33
CA THR A 310 3.53 -0.02 6.10
C THR A 310 3.46 -1.47 6.57
N THR A 311 3.76 -2.40 5.67
CA THR A 311 3.61 -3.85 5.91
C THR A 311 4.46 -4.40 7.05
N GLU A 312 5.55 -3.69 7.42
CA GLU A 312 6.40 -4.00 8.57
C GLU A 312 6.07 -3.10 9.78
N GLY A 313 4.95 -2.37 9.71
CA GLY A 313 4.49 -1.47 10.77
C GLY A 313 5.28 -0.18 10.87
N GLY A 314 5.58 0.23 12.09
CA GLY A 314 6.33 1.44 12.39
C GLY A 314 5.94 2.07 13.72
N THR A 315 6.36 3.32 13.89
CA THR A 315 6.16 4.07 15.14
C THR A 315 4.68 4.33 15.46
N HIS A 316 3.85 4.60 14.45
CA HIS A 316 2.40 4.80 14.58
C HIS A 316 1.69 3.54 15.08
N GLU A 317 2.03 2.37 14.54
CA GLU A 317 1.50 1.08 14.99
C GLU A 317 1.98 0.74 16.41
N THR A 318 3.24 1.03 16.72
CA THR A 318 3.80 0.85 18.06
C THR A 318 3.06 1.73 19.09
N GLY A 319 2.76 2.98 18.75
CA GLY A 319 1.97 3.89 19.58
C GLY A 319 0.56 3.36 19.83
N PHE A 320 -0.13 2.88 18.80
CA PHE A 320 -1.45 2.27 18.92
C PHE A 320 -1.45 1.04 19.84
N LYS A 321 -0.54 0.09 19.61
CA LYS A 321 -0.45 -1.14 20.42
C LYS A 321 -0.20 -0.85 21.90
N ALA A 322 0.66 0.12 22.20
CA ALA A 322 0.96 0.54 23.57
C ALA A 322 -0.26 1.20 24.24
N ALA A 323 -0.89 2.16 23.56
CA ALA A 323 -2.06 2.86 24.06
C ALA A 323 -3.25 1.93 24.30
N LEU A 324 -3.57 1.06 23.34
CA LEU A 324 -4.66 0.09 23.46
C LEU A 324 -4.49 -0.79 24.70
N THR A 325 -3.32 -1.39 24.85
CA THR A 325 -3.03 -2.27 25.99
C THR A 325 -3.16 -1.53 27.33
N ARG A 326 -2.66 -0.29 27.39
CA ARG A 326 -2.74 0.55 28.58
C ARG A 326 -4.19 0.92 28.91
N VAL A 327 -4.96 1.40 27.94
CA VAL A 327 -6.35 1.81 28.14
C VAL A 327 -7.21 0.65 28.64
N LEU A 328 -7.06 -0.56 28.05
CA LEU A 328 -7.79 -1.73 28.52
C LEU A 328 -7.46 -2.08 29.97
N ASN A 329 -6.19 -2.02 30.37
CA ASN A 329 -5.77 -2.26 31.74
C ASN A 329 -6.30 -1.19 32.70
N ASP A 330 -6.15 0.08 32.35
CA ASP A 330 -6.55 1.20 33.21
C ASP A 330 -8.07 1.24 33.38
N TYR A 331 -8.85 1.09 32.31
CA TYR A 331 -10.31 1.03 32.37
C TYR A 331 -10.78 -0.20 33.17
N GLY A 332 -10.18 -1.37 32.88
CA GLY A 332 -10.52 -2.62 33.57
C GLY A 332 -10.32 -2.53 35.10
N LYS A 333 -9.23 -1.92 35.57
CA LYS A 333 -8.96 -1.68 36.99
C LYS A 333 -9.89 -0.60 37.56
N LYS A 334 -10.03 0.54 36.90
CA LYS A 334 -10.89 1.66 37.35
C LYS A 334 -12.33 1.21 37.59
N TYR A 335 -12.88 0.37 36.76
CA TYR A 335 -14.25 -0.13 36.87
C TYR A 335 -14.38 -1.53 37.48
N LYS A 336 -13.31 -2.04 38.10
CA LYS A 336 -13.25 -3.34 38.77
C LYS A 336 -13.64 -4.55 37.92
N LEU A 337 -13.41 -4.46 36.63
CA LEU A 337 -13.51 -5.56 35.70
C LEU A 337 -12.25 -6.42 35.69
N LEU A 338 -11.14 -5.89 36.17
CA LEU A 338 -9.83 -6.51 36.29
C LEU A 338 -9.33 -6.29 37.75
N LYS A 339 -8.71 -7.28 38.34
CA LYS A 339 -8.12 -7.14 39.67
C LYS A 339 -6.84 -6.30 39.61
N ASP A 340 -6.44 -5.72 40.73
CA ASP A 340 -5.27 -4.82 40.80
C ASP A 340 -3.95 -5.53 40.42
N ASP A 341 -3.84 -6.83 40.75
CA ASP A 341 -2.69 -7.70 40.46
C ASP A 341 -2.74 -8.34 39.04
N GLU A 342 -3.86 -8.22 38.33
CA GLU A 342 -4.03 -8.73 36.98
C GLU A 342 -3.67 -7.64 35.94
N SER A 343 -3.14 -8.06 34.81
CA SER A 343 -2.91 -7.18 33.63
C SER A 343 -2.92 -7.97 32.34
N PHE A 344 -3.49 -7.36 31.30
CA PHE A 344 -3.42 -7.89 29.94
C PHE A 344 -2.05 -7.62 29.35
N LYS A 345 -1.56 -8.58 28.56
CA LYS A 345 -0.47 -8.37 27.63
C LYS A 345 -1.00 -7.83 26.31
N GLY A 346 -0.10 -7.31 25.47
CA GLY A 346 -0.48 -6.80 24.17
C GLY A 346 -1.20 -7.83 23.29
N GLU A 347 -0.78 -9.09 23.33
CA GLU A 347 -1.43 -10.19 22.61
C GLU A 347 -2.86 -10.45 23.09
N ASP A 348 -3.12 -10.35 24.40
CA ASP A 348 -4.46 -10.52 24.97
C ASP A 348 -5.39 -9.38 24.53
N ALA A 349 -4.85 -8.14 24.50
CA ALA A 349 -5.59 -6.94 24.13
C ALA A 349 -5.96 -6.92 22.63
N ARG A 350 -5.25 -7.65 21.78
CA ARG A 350 -5.45 -7.63 20.33
C ARG A 350 -6.12 -8.88 19.76
N GLU A 351 -6.44 -9.88 20.59
CA GLU A 351 -7.16 -11.06 20.10
C GLU A 351 -8.54 -10.67 19.57
N GLY A 352 -8.83 -11.04 18.33
CA GLY A 352 -10.08 -10.74 17.63
C GLY A 352 -10.19 -9.29 17.13
N LEU A 353 -9.14 -8.49 17.26
CA LEU A 353 -9.13 -7.10 16.82
C LEU A 353 -8.93 -7.00 15.29
N THR A 354 -9.76 -6.21 14.63
CA THR A 354 -9.50 -5.63 13.32
C THR A 354 -9.27 -4.13 13.51
N ALA A 355 -8.11 -3.62 13.09
CA ALA A 355 -7.75 -2.21 13.23
C ALA A 355 -7.05 -1.67 12.00
N ILE A 356 -7.35 -0.42 11.67
CA ILE A 356 -6.66 0.36 10.64
C ILE A 356 -6.11 1.61 11.30
N ILE A 357 -4.81 1.85 11.10
CA ILE A 357 -4.10 3.02 11.59
C ILE A 357 -3.60 3.78 10.36
N SER A 358 -4.06 5.01 10.18
CA SER A 358 -3.66 5.89 9.08
C SER A 358 -3.08 7.17 9.63
N VAL A 359 -1.84 7.49 9.25
CA VAL A 359 -1.22 8.77 9.60
C VAL A 359 -0.87 9.55 8.34
N LYS A 360 -1.01 10.86 8.44
CA LYS A 360 -0.64 11.82 7.41
C LYS A 360 0.35 12.82 8.00
N LEU A 361 1.50 12.97 7.38
CA LEU A 361 2.57 13.84 7.86
C LEU A 361 3.34 14.42 6.67
N GLN A 362 3.92 15.61 6.90
CA GLN A 362 4.57 16.37 5.84
C GLN A 362 5.90 15.74 5.41
N GLU A 363 6.70 15.25 6.37
CA GLU A 363 8.01 14.68 6.14
C GLU A 363 8.06 13.24 6.66
N ALA A 364 7.48 12.30 5.90
CA ALA A 364 7.51 10.89 6.26
C ALA A 364 8.91 10.30 6.06
N GLN A 365 9.43 9.63 7.09
CA GLN A 365 10.70 8.93 7.08
C GLN A 365 10.44 7.42 7.12
N PHE A 366 10.77 6.76 6.03
CA PHE A 366 10.62 5.30 5.91
C PHE A 366 11.97 4.59 6.01
N GLU A 367 11.96 3.39 6.56
CA GLU A 367 13.09 2.48 6.45
C GLU A 367 13.11 1.86 5.04
N GLY A 368 14.02 2.34 4.17
CA GLY A 368 14.21 1.87 2.80
C GLY A 368 13.25 2.44 1.75
N GLN A 369 13.60 2.21 0.48
CA GLN A 369 12.87 2.73 -0.68
C GLN A 369 11.48 2.09 -0.86
N THR A 370 11.28 0.87 -0.41
CA THR A 370 9.99 0.17 -0.49
C THR A 370 8.95 0.67 0.52
N LYS A 371 9.35 1.61 1.41
CA LYS A 371 8.47 2.32 2.35
C LYS A 371 7.66 1.40 3.27
N THR A 372 8.19 0.23 3.60
CA THR A 372 7.49 -0.82 4.36
C THR A 372 7.33 -0.51 5.85
N LYS A 373 8.15 0.41 6.40
CA LYS A 373 8.15 0.74 7.82
C LYS A 373 8.35 2.23 8.07
N LEU A 374 7.49 2.83 8.89
CA LEU A 374 7.58 4.24 9.28
C LEU A 374 8.51 4.43 10.47
N GLY A 375 9.46 5.39 10.36
CA GLY A 375 10.47 5.70 11.36
C GLY A 375 10.18 6.92 12.26
N ASN A 376 9.30 7.82 11.86
CA ASN A 376 9.01 9.09 12.55
C ASN A 376 8.59 8.90 14.01
N SER A 377 9.43 9.25 14.96
CA SER A 377 9.19 9.05 16.40
C SER A 377 7.99 9.85 16.94
N GLU A 378 7.71 11.02 16.38
CA GLU A 378 6.58 11.88 16.74
C GLU A 378 5.23 11.21 16.47
N MET A 379 5.14 10.31 15.47
CA MET A 379 3.91 9.57 15.17
C MET A 379 3.54 8.58 16.27
N ARG A 380 4.54 8.00 16.95
CA ARG A 380 4.29 7.16 18.13
C ARG A 380 3.59 7.95 19.23
N ALA A 381 4.10 9.15 19.53
CA ALA A 381 3.54 9.99 20.58
C ALA A 381 2.13 10.52 20.23
N LEU A 382 1.92 10.93 18.97
CA LEU A 382 0.61 11.41 18.50
C LEU A 382 -0.45 10.32 18.60
N VAL A 383 -0.18 9.14 18.04
CA VAL A 383 -1.14 8.03 18.04
C VAL A 383 -1.38 7.51 19.47
N ASP A 384 -0.34 7.39 20.30
CA ASP A 384 -0.46 6.97 21.68
C ASP A 384 -1.36 7.93 22.49
N ALA A 385 -1.14 9.23 22.40
CA ALA A 385 -1.93 10.24 23.11
C ALA A 385 -3.38 10.27 22.63
N MET A 386 -3.60 10.30 21.32
CA MET A 386 -4.93 10.32 20.71
C MET A 386 -5.75 9.10 21.10
N VAL A 387 -5.17 7.89 20.95
CA VAL A 387 -5.88 6.64 21.27
C VAL A 387 -6.17 6.55 22.75
N SER A 388 -5.22 6.95 23.62
CA SER A 388 -5.43 6.90 25.08
C SER A 388 -6.58 7.80 25.52
N GLU A 389 -6.65 9.01 25.00
CA GLU A 389 -7.71 9.96 25.34
C GLU A 389 -9.07 9.53 24.75
N LYS A 390 -9.11 9.31 23.43
CA LYS A 390 -10.36 9.07 22.71
C LYS A 390 -10.99 7.71 23.04
N LEU A 391 -10.17 6.66 23.20
CA LEU A 391 -10.67 5.33 23.53
C LEU A 391 -11.16 5.28 24.99
N MET A 392 -10.50 5.96 25.92
CA MET A 392 -10.98 6.05 27.30
C MET A 392 -12.34 6.74 27.36
N THR A 393 -12.49 7.88 26.68
CA THR A 393 -13.74 8.61 26.56
C THR A 393 -14.83 7.74 25.94
N PHE A 394 -14.53 7.05 24.84
CA PHE A 394 -15.48 6.14 24.19
C PHE A 394 -15.96 5.04 25.13
N PHE A 395 -15.06 4.44 25.92
CA PHE A 395 -15.43 3.40 26.88
C PHE A 395 -16.30 3.92 28.03
N GLU A 396 -16.04 5.15 28.49
CA GLU A 396 -16.89 5.79 29.50
C GLU A 396 -18.31 6.10 28.98
N GLU A 397 -18.42 6.48 27.72
CA GLU A 397 -19.69 6.72 27.04
C GLU A 397 -20.41 5.40 26.64
N ASN A 398 -19.66 4.31 26.41
CA ASN A 398 -20.16 3.02 25.94
C ASN A 398 -19.73 1.84 26.86
N PRO A 399 -20.15 1.82 28.12
CA PRO A 399 -19.66 0.86 29.12
C PRO A 399 -19.94 -0.61 28.79
N GLN A 400 -21.01 -0.89 28.02
CA GLN A 400 -21.32 -2.26 27.61
C GLN A 400 -20.32 -2.76 26.55
N VAL A 401 -19.95 -1.91 25.59
CA VAL A 401 -18.93 -2.24 24.58
C VAL A 401 -17.57 -2.44 25.26
N ALA A 402 -17.20 -1.55 26.19
CA ALA A 402 -15.97 -1.67 26.96
C ALA A 402 -15.92 -2.99 27.74
N ARG A 403 -17.02 -3.37 28.40
CA ARG A 403 -17.12 -4.66 29.11
C ARG A 403 -16.91 -5.84 28.17
N THR A 404 -17.59 -5.87 27.03
CA THR A 404 -17.47 -6.93 26.02
C THR A 404 -16.01 -7.10 25.54
N ILE A 405 -15.33 -5.99 25.25
CA ILE A 405 -13.93 -6.00 24.82
C ILE A 405 -13.02 -6.52 25.93
N ILE A 406 -13.22 -6.08 27.18
CA ILE A 406 -12.42 -6.55 28.32
C ILE A 406 -12.66 -8.04 28.59
N GLU A 407 -13.89 -8.54 28.50
CA GLU A 407 -14.20 -9.95 28.66
C GLU A 407 -13.52 -10.80 27.56
N LYS A 408 -13.43 -10.30 26.32
CA LYS A 408 -12.66 -10.94 25.25
C LYS A 408 -11.18 -11.03 25.62
N ALA A 409 -10.57 -9.94 26.06
CA ALA A 409 -9.16 -9.91 26.49
C ALA A 409 -8.89 -10.81 27.72
N GLN A 410 -9.84 -10.90 28.68
CA GLN A 410 -9.74 -11.83 29.81
C GLN A 410 -9.77 -13.29 29.38
N THR A 411 -10.57 -13.60 28.36
CA THR A 411 -10.66 -14.96 27.81
C THR A 411 -9.35 -15.33 27.11
N ALA A 412 -8.78 -14.44 26.33
CA ALA A 412 -7.47 -14.59 25.70
C ALA A 412 -6.36 -14.79 26.73
N ALA A 413 -6.32 -13.96 27.78
CA ALA A 413 -5.32 -14.06 28.86
C ALA A 413 -5.40 -15.41 29.58
N ARG A 414 -6.61 -15.88 29.91
CA ARG A 414 -6.82 -17.21 30.54
C ARG A 414 -6.35 -18.34 29.63
N ALA A 415 -6.67 -18.30 28.34
CA ALA A 415 -6.24 -19.30 27.37
C ALA A 415 -4.71 -19.34 27.25
N ARG A 416 -4.06 -18.17 27.15
CA ARG A 416 -2.60 -18.03 27.09
C ARG A 416 -1.92 -18.62 28.35
N GLU A 417 -2.44 -18.30 29.54
CA GLU A 417 -1.88 -18.83 30.80
C GLU A 417 -2.06 -20.34 30.94
N ALA A 418 -3.23 -20.87 30.53
CA ALA A 418 -3.47 -22.30 30.51
C ALA A 418 -2.49 -23.02 29.57
N ALA A 419 -2.28 -22.47 28.38
CA ALA A 419 -1.30 -23.00 27.41
C ALA A 419 0.12 -22.97 27.94
N LYS A 420 0.51 -21.89 28.67
CA LYS A 420 1.83 -21.77 29.32
C LYS A 420 2.01 -22.84 30.36
N LYS A 421 1.05 -23.02 31.29
CA LYS A 421 1.08 -24.05 32.33
C LYS A 421 1.18 -25.47 31.74
N ALA A 422 0.42 -25.75 30.68
CA ALA A 422 0.49 -27.07 30.02
C ALA A 422 1.88 -27.35 29.43
N ARG A 423 2.49 -26.36 28.76
CA ARG A 423 3.87 -26.48 28.23
C ARG A 423 4.91 -26.68 29.33
N GLU A 424 4.80 -25.97 30.47
CA GLU A 424 5.69 -26.12 31.62
C GLU A 424 5.56 -27.52 32.24
N MET A 425 4.36 -28.04 32.40
CA MET A 425 4.12 -29.39 32.89
C MET A 425 4.71 -30.46 31.98
N THR A 426 4.60 -30.29 30.66
CA THR A 426 5.20 -31.22 29.69
C THR A 426 6.73 -31.19 29.72
N ARG A 427 7.34 -30.03 29.96
CA ARG A 427 8.80 -29.87 30.01
C ARG A 427 9.44 -30.36 31.35
N ARG A 428 8.64 -30.53 32.42
CA ARG A 428 9.08 -31.04 33.70
C ARG A 428 9.09 -32.59 33.78
N LYS A 429 8.55 -33.27 32.77
CA LYS A 429 8.65 -34.71 32.56
C LYS A 429 9.85 -35.03 31.65
#